data_891976409ac9026298303cbfac8f6b82
#
_entry.id   891976409ac9026298303cbfac8f6b82
#
_cell.length_a   1.000
_cell.length_b   1.000
_cell.length_c   1.000
_cell.angle_alpha   90.00
_cell.angle_beta   90.00
_cell.angle_gamma   90.00
#
_symmetry.space_group_name_H-M   'P 1'
#
loop_
_entity.id
_entity.type
_entity.pdbx_description
1 polymer ?
#
loop_
_entity_poly.entity_id
_entity_poly.type
_entity_poly.pdbx_seq_one_letter_code
_entity_poly.pdbx_strand_id
1 'polypeptide(L)'
;HSHSTIAMELVKNKDGKEIPLSSTGTKLVNIGKLTISNGVFTTELVSDYAAKDDTADAFVKSIQEKNEALVNTVVARTSVDLTTKRADGTRAVRNRETNLGDLCADAYRAVSGADIALVNGGGIRADIPAGDITYGQIIKVHPYGNALCVVEATGQEIIDALEWTARNTMATFSDGENAIGEMGGFLQVSGLKYTIDATVKSSAKGDDKSMFVSVDGAYRVKNVKV
;
A
#
# COMPACT_ATOMS: atom_id res chain seq x y z
N HIS A 1 5.50 -8.84 -7.28
CA HIS A 1 6.75 -8.66 -6.56
C HIS A 1 6.49 -8.37 -5.08
N SER A 2 7.30 -8.95 -4.20
CA SER A 2 7.00 -9.03 -2.77
C SER A 2 7.80 -8.05 -1.92
N HIS A 3 8.79 -7.37 -2.45
CA HIS A 3 9.77 -6.59 -1.70
C HIS A 3 10.60 -7.43 -0.70
N SER A 4 10.57 -8.75 -0.84
CA SER A 4 11.33 -9.65 0.02
C SER A 4 12.83 -9.52 -0.24
N THR A 5 13.63 -9.68 0.80
CA THR A 5 15.09 -9.75 0.70
C THR A 5 15.49 -11.20 0.90
N ILE A 6 15.91 -11.87 -0.18
CA ILE A 6 16.26 -13.28 -0.20
C ILE A 6 17.61 -13.40 -0.92
N ALA A 7 18.65 -13.75 -0.19
CA ALA A 7 19.97 -13.93 -0.81
C ALA A 7 19.95 -15.13 -1.77
N MET A 8 19.55 -16.30 -1.27
CA MET A 8 19.30 -17.50 -2.06
C MET A 8 18.43 -18.46 -1.27
N GLU A 9 17.42 -19.02 -1.95
CA GLU A 9 16.56 -20.08 -1.43
C GLU A 9 16.30 -21.08 -2.54
N LEU A 10 16.29 -22.38 -2.24
CA LEU A 10 15.93 -23.41 -3.20
C LEU A 10 14.43 -23.70 -3.07
N VAL A 11 13.69 -23.50 -4.13
CA VAL A 11 12.26 -23.76 -4.20
C VAL A 11 11.97 -24.82 -5.26
N LYS A 12 10.95 -25.65 -5.02
CA LYS A 12 10.54 -26.65 -6.01
C LYS A 12 9.59 -26.03 -7.04
N ASN A 13 9.87 -26.23 -8.30
CA ASN A 13 8.94 -25.91 -9.38
C ASN A 13 7.79 -26.93 -9.46
N LYS A 14 6.85 -26.73 -10.39
CA LYS A 14 5.70 -27.64 -10.61
C LYS A 14 6.07 -29.10 -10.90
N ASP A 15 7.29 -29.35 -11.40
CA ASP A 15 7.79 -30.67 -11.74
C ASP A 15 8.64 -31.27 -10.60
N GLY A 16 8.67 -30.62 -9.43
CA GLY A 16 9.42 -31.03 -8.24
C GLY A 16 10.93 -30.76 -8.31
N LYS A 17 11.42 -30.10 -9.37
CA LYS A 17 12.84 -29.74 -9.52
C LYS A 17 13.16 -28.51 -8.71
N GLU A 18 14.25 -28.55 -7.95
CA GLU A 18 14.76 -27.39 -7.22
C GLU A 18 15.31 -26.32 -8.18
N ILE A 19 14.89 -25.09 -7.94
CA ILE A 19 15.35 -23.90 -8.65
C ILE A 19 15.76 -22.82 -7.64
N PRO A 20 16.80 -22.02 -7.93
CA PRO A 20 17.21 -20.92 -7.07
C PRO A 20 16.20 -19.76 -7.16
N LEU A 21 15.80 -19.26 -6.02
CA LEU A 21 15.03 -18.03 -5.83
C LEU A 21 15.91 -16.99 -5.15
N SER A 22 15.97 -15.80 -5.71
CA SER A 22 16.64 -14.64 -5.10
C SER A 22 15.77 -13.40 -5.28
N SER A 23 15.83 -12.47 -4.34
CA SER A 23 15.11 -11.20 -4.40
C SER A 23 15.91 -10.10 -3.70
N THR A 24 16.09 -8.98 -4.36
CA THR A 24 16.96 -7.87 -3.91
C THR A 24 16.27 -6.93 -2.91
N GLY A 25 15.02 -7.19 -2.53
CA GLY A 25 14.27 -6.29 -1.67
C GLY A 25 13.66 -5.12 -2.44
N THR A 26 13.74 -3.94 -1.87
CA THR A 26 13.12 -2.72 -2.42
C THR A 26 14.09 -1.53 -2.38
N LYS A 27 13.76 -0.47 -3.13
CA LYS A 27 14.47 0.83 -3.14
C LYS A 27 15.96 0.73 -3.54
N LEU A 28 16.35 -0.30 -4.29
CA LEU A 28 17.73 -0.54 -4.73
C LEU A 28 18.74 -0.62 -3.58
N VAL A 29 18.31 -1.11 -2.40
CA VAL A 29 19.20 -1.29 -1.24
C VAL A 29 20.22 -2.39 -1.50
N ASN A 30 19.86 -3.40 -2.29
CA ASN A 30 20.76 -4.50 -2.66
C ASN A 30 20.89 -4.61 -4.18
N ILE A 31 22.08 -5.01 -4.61
CA ILE A 31 22.35 -5.50 -5.96
C ILE A 31 22.41 -7.02 -5.88
N GLY A 32 21.63 -7.71 -6.70
CA GLY A 32 21.70 -9.17 -6.83
C GLY A 32 22.79 -9.57 -7.80
N LYS A 33 23.73 -10.42 -7.37
CA LYS A 33 24.77 -11.00 -8.23
C LYS A 33 24.51 -12.49 -8.38
N LEU A 34 24.28 -12.92 -9.61
CA LEU A 34 24.16 -14.33 -9.99
C LEU A 34 25.47 -14.81 -10.58
N THR A 35 26.02 -15.88 -10.04
CA THR A 35 27.19 -16.57 -10.60
C THR A 35 26.79 -17.97 -11.06
N ILE A 36 27.19 -18.32 -12.29
CA ILE A 36 26.94 -19.64 -12.87
C ILE A 36 28.31 -20.26 -13.19
N SER A 37 28.63 -21.37 -12.54
CA SER A 37 29.87 -22.08 -12.77
C SER A 37 29.60 -23.58 -12.82
N ASN A 38 30.00 -24.22 -13.90
CA ASN A 38 29.81 -25.69 -14.12
C ASN A 38 28.37 -26.16 -13.85
N GLY A 39 27.38 -25.36 -14.23
CA GLY A 39 25.95 -25.66 -14.00
C GLY A 39 25.47 -25.45 -12.58
N VAL A 40 26.32 -24.96 -11.69
CA VAL A 40 25.94 -24.56 -10.32
C VAL A 40 25.61 -23.07 -10.30
N PHE A 41 24.48 -22.74 -9.68
CA PHE A 41 23.99 -21.36 -9.52
C PHE A 41 24.24 -20.92 -8.09
N THR A 42 24.84 -19.75 -7.92
CA THR A 42 24.96 -19.07 -6.62
C THR A 42 24.50 -17.63 -6.76
N THR A 43 23.84 -17.12 -5.73
CA THR A 43 23.40 -15.73 -5.68
C THR A 43 23.90 -15.08 -4.40
N GLU A 44 24.27 -13.81 -4.50
CA GLU A 44 24.62 -12.98 -3.36
C GLU A 44 23.95 -11.62 -3.45
N LEU A 45 23.71 -10.98 -2.31
CA LEU A 45 23.22 -9.62 -2.23
C LEU A 45 24.36 -8.72 -1.76
N VAL A 46 24.61 -7.68 -2.55
CA VAL A 46 25.62 -6.65 -2.25
C VAL A 46 24.88 -5.39 -1.84
N SER A 47 25.04 -4.93 -0.59
CA SER A 47 24.33 -3.79 -0.01
C SER A 47 25.20 -2.56 0.26
N ASP A 48 26.52 -2.73 0.36
CA ASP A 48 27.48 -1.72 0.77
C ASP A 48 28.33 -1.19 -0.38
N TYR A 49 27.85 -1.30 -1.62
CA TYR A 49 28.53 -0.84 -2.80
C TYR A 49 28.55 0.70 -2.84
N ALA A 50 29.70 1.29 -2.55
CA ALA A 50 29.88 2.75 -2.45
C ALA A 50 30.32 3.43 -3.75
N ALA A 51 30.83 2.66 -4.73
CA ALA A 51 31.29 3.23 -5.99
C ALA A 51 30.11 3.77 -6.82
N LYS A 52 30.32 4.92 -7.44
CA LYS A 52 29.34 5.56 -8.32
C LYS A 52 29.92 5.69 -9.72
N ASP A 53 29.08 5.56 -10.72
CA ASP A 53 29.39 6.01 -12.07
C ASP A 53 29.15 7.52 -12.15
N ASP A 54 30.17 8.29 -12.45
CA ASP A 54 30.10 9.77 -12.44
C ASP A 54 29.08 10.30 -13.46
N THR A 55 28.94 9.62 -14.60
CA THR A 55 27.98 10.02 -15.64
C THR A 55 26.55 9.80 -15.18
N ALA A 56 26.27 8.64 -14.57
CA ALA A 56 24.95 8.33 -14.02
C ALA A 56 24.62 9.24 -12.83
N ASP A 57 25.56 9.50 -11.93
CA ASP A 57 25.37 10.40 -10.78
C ASP A 57 25.09 11.85 -11.25
N ALA A 58 25.83 12.36 -12.22
CA ALA A 58 25.59 13.67 -12.81
C ALA A 58 24.22 13.79 -13.48
N PHE A 59 23.79 12.73 -14.19
CA PHE A 59 22.46 12.68 -14.82
C PHE A 59 21.35 12.71 -13.76
N VAL A 60 21.46 11.88 -12.71
CA VAL A 60 20.49 11.86 -11.61
C VAL A 60 20.42 13.23 -10.92
N LYS A 61 21.56 13.86 -10.62
CA LYS A 61 21.62 15.21 -10.04
C LYS A 61 20.91 16.23 -10.93
N SER A 62 21.14 16.20 -12.23
CA SER A 62 20.49 17.14 -13.16
C SER A 62 18.96 17.03 -13.15
N ILE A 63 18.40 15.81 -12.93
CA ILE A 63 16.97 15.62 -12.78
C ILE A 63 16.48 16.16 -11.43
N GLN A 64 17.23 15.90 -10.36
CA GLN A 64 16.90 16.40 -9.02
C GLN A 64 16.85 17.93 -8.99
N GLU A 65 17.88 18.60 -9.50
CA GLU A 65 17.97 20.06 -9.58
C GLU A 65 16.82 20.68 -10.39
N LYS A 66 16.44 20.08 -11.51
CA LYS A 66 15.32 20.57 -12.33
C LYS A 66 13.99 20.52 -11.60
N ASN A 67 13.82 19.59 -10.66
CA ASN A 67 12.57 19.40 -9.95
C ASN A 67 12.59 19.97 -8.52
N GLU A 68 13.75 20.42 -8.04
CA GLU A 68 13.96 20.84 -6.65
C GLU A 68 12.97 21.93 -6.21
N ALA A 69 12.81 22.96 -7.01
CA ALA A 69 11.90 24.06 -6.70
C ALA A 69 10.44 23.58 -6.56
N LEU A 70 10.01 22.67 -7.46
CA LEU A 70 8.66 22.13 -7.46
C LEU A 70 8.42 21.23 -6.23
N VAL A 71 9.31 20.27 -5.99
CA VAL A 71 9.10 19.28 -4.90
C VAL A 71 9.21 19.91 -3.52
N ASN A 72 9.96 21.00 -3.36
CA ASN A 72 10.12 21.73 -2.11
C ASN A 72 9.08 22.86 -1.92
N THR A 73 8.20 23.08 -2.90
CA THR A 73 7.11 24.06 -2.74
C THR A 73 6.20 23.65 -1.60
N VAL A 74 6.07 24.51 -0.59
CA VAL A 74 5.13 24.33 0.52
C VAL A 74 3.71 24.59 -0.01
N VAL A 75 2.84 23.60 0.13
CA VAL A 75 1.45 23.64 -0.38
C VAL A 75 0.40 23.70 0.74
N ALA A 76 0.77 23.25 1.95
CA ALA A 76 -0.11 23.24 3.11
C ALA A 76 0.70 23.15 4.40
N ARG A 77 0.01 23.13 5.55
CA ARG A 77 0.59 22.88 6.86
C ARG A 77 -0.35 22.03 7.72
N THR A 78 0.22 21.16 8.53
CA THR A 78 -0.50 20.36 9.52
C THR A 78 0.11 20.53 10.91
N SER A 79 -0.74 20.52 11.93
CA SER A 79 -0.31 20.57 13.33
C SER A 79 -0.10 19.18 13.95
N VAL A 80 -0.42 18.12 13.23
CA VAL A 80 -0.33 16.73 13.68
C VAL A 80 0.35 15.88 12.63
N ASP A 81 0.95 14.78 13.04
CA ASP A 81 1.43 13.77 12.11
C ASP A 81 0.26 13.11 11.38
N LEU A 82 0.32 13.09 10.06
CA LEU A 82 -0.60 12.36 9.20
C LEU A 82 0.03 11.01 8.88
N THR A 83 -0.53 9.94 9.42
CA THR A 83 0.14 8.64 9.45
C THR A 83 -0.71 7.52 8.85
N THR A 84 -0.02 6.54 8.29
CA THR A 84 -0.56 5.25 7.84
C THR A 84 -0.48 4.17 8.92
N LYS A 85 -0.02 4.53 10.13
CA LYS A 85 0.38 3.60 11.19
C LYS A 85 -0.39 3.83 12.48
N ARG A 86 -0.30 2.87 13.39
CA ARG A 86 -0.69 2.97 14.80
C ARG A 86 0.43 3.59 15.63
N ALA A 87 0.12 3.86 16.90
CA ALA A 87 1.08 4.38 17.86
C ALA A 87 2.29 3.44 18.10
N ASP A 88 2.12 2.15 17.91
CA ASP A 88 3.18 1.12 18.01
C ASP A 88 4.07 1.05 16.74
N GLY A 89 3.80 1.85 15.72
CA GLY A 89 4.51 1.88 14.46
C GLY A 89 4.04 0.84 13.44
N THR A 90 3.08 -0.04 13.79
CA THR A 90 2.53 -1.02 12.85
C THR A 90 1.61 -0.36 11.84
N ARG A 91 1.65 -0.85 10.59
CA ARG A 91 0.82 -0.30 9.51
C ARG A 91 -0.68 -0.54 9.78
N ALA A 92 -1.49 0.48 9.64
CA ALA A 92 -2.93 0.45 9.88
C ALA A 92 -3.77 0.73 8.63
N VAL A 93 -3.28 1.55 7.72
CA VAL A 93 -4.03 2.04 6.54
C VAL A 93 -4.62 0.94 5.63
N ARG A 94 -4.19 -0.31 5.79
CA ARG A 94 -4.67 -1.47 5.03
C ARG A 94 -5.65 -2.36 5.79
N ASN A 95 -6.08 -1.97 6.97
CA ASN A 95 -7.01 -2.75 7.77
C ASN A 95 -7.81 -1.90 8.78
N ARG A 96 -7.52 -0.61 8.87
CA ARG A 96 -8.19 0.36 9.75
C ARG A 96 -8.19 1.75 9.14
N GLU A 97 -9.08 2.58 9.64
CA GLU A 97 -9.09 4.01 9.44
C GLU A 97 -7.79 4.65 9.92
N THR A 98 -7.31 5.65 9.20
CA THR A 98 -6.14 6.46 9.56
C THR A 98 -6.38 7.92 9.17
N ASN A 99 -5.85 8.86 9.94
CA ASN A 99 -6.03 10.28 9.68
C ASN A 99 -5.48 10.73 8.31
N LEU A 100 -4.42 10.08 7.81
CA LEU A 100 -3.93 10.32 6.44
C LEU A 100 -4.88 9.70 5.40
N GLY A 101 -5.48 8.56 5.71
CA GLY A 101 -6.50 7.93 4.86
C GLY A 101 -7.73 8.81 4.72
N ASP A 102 -8.19 9.38 5.83
CA ASP A 102 -9.32 10.31 5.87
C ASP A 102 -9.02 11.57 5.04
N LEU A 103 -7.84 12.18 5.25
CA LEU A 103 -7.42 13.35 4.45
C LEU A 103 -7.42 13.05 2.94
N CYS A 104 -6.91 11.89 2.54
CA CYS A 104 -6.89 11.48 1.13
C CYS A 104 -8.31 11.31 0.57
N ALA A 105 -9.19 10.64 1.31
CA ALA A 105 -10.58 10.44 0.91
C ALA A 105 -11.37 11.75 0.88
N ASP A 106 -11.17 12.62 1.88
CA ASP A 106 -11.78 13.96 1.92
C ASP A 106 -11.35 14.83 0.73
N ALA A 107 -10.06 14.79 0.39
CA ALA A 107 -9.54 15.52 -0.76
C ALA A 107 -10.17 15.02 -2.09
N TYR A 108 -10.32 13.71 -2.27
CA TYR A 108 -10.95 13.14 -3.46
C TYR A 108 -12.44 13.50 -3.53
N ARG A 109 -13.14 13.44 -2.40
CA ARG A 109 -14.53 13.86 -2.31
C ARG A 109 -14.70 15.35 -2.64
N ALA A 110 -13.85 16.20 -2.08
CA ALA A 110 -13.90 17.63 -2.31
C ALA A 110 -13.65 18.01 -3.79
N VAL A 111 -12.69 17.35 -4.43
CA VAL A 111 -12.34 17.63 -5.84
C VAL A 111 -13.38 17.08 -6.81
N SER A 112 -13.93 15.90 -6.53
CA SER A 112 -14.92 15.26 -7.41
C SER A 112 -16.34 15.82 -7.26
N GLY A 113 -16.67 16.37 -6.09
CA GLY A 113 -18.05 16.75 -5.72
C GLY A 113 -18.97 15.54 -5.51
N ALA A 114 -18.43 14.32 -5.42
CA ALA A 114 -19.21 13.11 -5.15
C ALA A 114 -19.70 13.07 -3.70
N ASP A 115 -20.79 12.35 -3.45
CA ASP A 115 -21.36 12.17 -2.09
C ASP A 115 -20.40 11.38 -1.19
N ILE A 116 -19.69 10.41 -1.77
CA ILE A 116 -18.78 9.48 -1.09
C ILE A 116 -17.47 9.39 -1.87
N ALA A 117 -16.35 9.28 -1.16
CA ALA A 117 -15.08 8.90 -1.75
C ALA A 117 -14.51 7.64 -1.10
N LEU A 118 -13.90 6.78 -1.91
CA LEU A 118 -13.28 5.52 -1.52
C LEU A 118 -11.84 5.50 -2.03
N VAL A 119 -10.88 5.33 -1.13
CA VAL A 119 -9.45 5.30 -1.46
C VAL A 119 -8.83 4.02 -0.91
N ASN A 120 -8.19 3.24 -1.77
CA ASN A 120 -7.53 2.02 -1.31
C ASN A 120 -6.28 2.33 -0.46
N GLY A 121 -6.23 1.82 0.75
CA GLY A 121 -5.13 2.04 1.70
C GLY A 121 -3.76 1.59 1.18
N GLY A 122 -3.73 0.62 0.27
CA GLY A 122 -2.49 0.21 -0.41
C GLY A 122 -1.91 1.27 -1.35
N GLY A 123 -2.71 2.25 -1.77
CA GLY A 123 -2.30 3.39 -2.59
C GLY A 123 -1.62 4.50 -1.78
N ILE A 124 -1.81 4.54 -0.47
CA ILE A 124 -1.25 5.55 0.43
C ILE A 124 0.12 5.05 0.92
N ARG A 125 1.21 5.69 0.47
CA ARG A 125 2.56 5.09 0.49
C ARG A 125 3.55 5.73 1.45
N ALA A 126 3.26 6.89 2.01
CA ALA A 126 4.15 7.63 2.90
C ALA A 126 3.35 8.37 3.96
N ASP A 127 3.95 8.59 5.13
CA ASP A 127 3.44 9.46 6.17
C ASP A 127 3.86 10.92 5.90
N ILE A 128 3.16 11.88 6.48
CA ILE A 128 3.50 13.31 6.45
C ILE A 128 3.65 13.77 7.91
N PRO A 129 4.85 14.20 8.34
CA PRO A 129 5.05 14.72 9.69
C PRO A 129 4.37 16.08 9.87
N ALA A 130 4.09 16.44 11.14
CA ALA A 130 3.62 17.77 11.49
C ALA A 130 4.58 18.85 10.98
N GLY A 131 4.03 19.99 10.59
CA GLY A 131 4.77 21.11 10.01
C GLY A 131 4.29 21.48 8.61
N ASP A 132 5.20 22.04 7.82
CA ASP A 132 4.93 22.41 6.44
C ASP A 132 4.86 21.15 5.56
N ILE A 133 3.87 21.12 4.69
CA ILE A 133 3.66 20.03 3.71
C ILE A 133 4.14 20.51 2.36
N THR A 134 5.10 19.78 1.78
CA THR A 134 5.61 20.09 0.45
C THR A 134 4.89 19.28 -0.63
N TYR A 135 4.92 19.79 -1.86
CA TYR A 135 4.40 19.07 -3.03
C TYR A 135 5.06 17.69 -3.20
N GLY A 136 6.36 17.60 -2.92
CA GLY A 136 7.08 16.32 -2.95
C GLY A 136 6.60 15.30 -1.92
N GLN A 137 6.13 15.74 -0.75
CA GLN A 137 5.51 14.84 0.22
C GLN A 137 4.17 14.30 -0.30
N ILE A 138 3.34 15.14 -0.93
CA ILE A 138 2.08 14.71 -1.55
C ILE A 138 2.34 13.66 -2.63
N ILE A 139 3.33 13.88 -3.51
CA ILE A 139 3.72 12.87 -4.53
C ILE A 139 4.14 11.54 -3.87
N LYS A 140 4.85 11.59 -2.74
CA LYS A 140 5.26 10.36 -2.02
C LYS A 140 4.06 9.61 -1.42
N VAL A 141 3.00 10.31 -1.02
CA VAL A 141 1.75 9.68 -0.55
C VAL A 141 1.05 8.95 -1.69
N HIS A 142 0.94 9.56 -2.87
CA HIS A 142 0.28 8.98 -4.07
C HIS A 142 1.23 8.94 -5.28
N PRO A 143 2.22 8.03 -5.32
CA PRO A 143 3.26 8.04 -6.36
C PRO A 143 2.84 7.44 -7.70
N TYR A 144 1.62 6.90 -7.82
CA TYR A 144 1.24 6.08 -8.98
C TYR A 144 0.55 6.84 -10.11
N GLY A 145 0.22 8.12 -9.96
CA GLY A 145 -0.45 8.91 -10.99
C GLY A 145 -1.83 8.34 -11.40
N ASN A 146 -2.56 7.74 -10.47
CA ASN A 146 -3.89 7.20 -10.72
C ASN A 146 -4.88 8.32 -11.08
N ALA A 147 -5.80 8.03 -12.00
CA ALA A 147 -6.90 8.92 -12.32
C ALA A 147 -8.01 8.82 -11.25
N LEU A 148 -8.63 9.96 -10.93
CA LEU A 148 -9.86 10.02 -10.15
C LEU A 148 -11.04 9.71 -11.07
N CYS A 149 -11.84 8.71 -10.69
CA CYS A 149 -13.06 8.32 -11.40
C CYS A 149 -14.28 8.58 -10.52
N VAL A 150 -15.35 9.08 -11.13
CA VAL A 150 -16.67 9.21 -10.49
C VAL A 150 -17.59 8.18 -11.12
N VAL A 151 -18.28 7.41 -10.29
CA VAL A 151 -19.20 6.35 -10.72
C VAL A 151 -20.52 6.47 -9.95
N GLU A 152 -21.61 6.02 -10.55
CA GLU A 152 -22.86 5.81 -9.83
C GLU A 152 -22.87 4.40 -9.24
N ALA A 153 -23.28 4.29 -7.98
CA ALA A 153 -23.36 3.02 -7.28
C ALA A 153 -24.59 2.98 -6.35
N THR A 154 -25.17 1.82 -6.21
CA THR A 154 -26.22 1.57 -5.23
C THR A 154 -25.64 1.44 -3.81
N GLY A 155 -26.46 1.65 -2.81
CA GLY A 155 -26.03 1.43 -1.41
C GLY A 155 -25.57 -0.01 -1.15
N GLN A 156 -26.14 -1.01 -1.84
CA GLN A 156 -25.72 -2.41 -1.73
C GLN A 156 -24.31 -2.62 -2.31
N GLU A 157 -24.00 -2.07 -3.47
CA GLU A 157 -22.67 -2.17 -4.08
C GLU A 157 -21.59 -1.51 -3.21
N ILE A 158 -21.93 -0.41 -2.53
CA ILE A 158 -21.02 0.22 -1.57
C ILE A 158 -20.78 -0.70 -0.37
N ILE A 159 -21.83 -1.29 0.19
CA ILE A 159 -21.72 -2.25 1.31
C ILE A 159 -20.88 -3.47 0.89
N ASP A 160 -21.11 -4.01 -0.28
CA ASP A 160 -20.36 -5.15 -0.82
C ASP A 160 -18.87 -4.82 -1.04
N ALA A 161 -18.57 -3.63 -1.54
CA ALA A 161 -17.20 -3.15 -1.69
C ALA A 161 -16.49 -3.02 -0.33
N LEU A 162 -17.17 -2.46 0.68
CA LEU A 162 -16.66 -2.34 2.04
C LEU A 162 -16.45 -3.73 2.67
N GLU A 163 -17.41 -4.64 2.53
CA GLU A 163 -17.32 -6.01 3.04
C GLU A 163 -16.15 -6.77 2.42
N TRP A 164 -16.04 -6.71 1.08
CA TRP A 164 -14.95 -7.34 0.35
C TRP A 164 -13.58 -6.85 0.80
N THR A 165 -13.43 -5.55 0.95
CA THR A 165 -12.16 -4.94 1.30
C THR A 165 -11.81 -5.06 2.78
N ALA A 166 -12.81 -5.25 3.66
CA ALA A 166 -12.62 -5.49 5.08
C ALA A 166 -12.47 -6.99 5.45
N ARG A 167 -12.54 -7.92 4.48
CA ARG A 167 -12.58 -9.37 4.74
C ARG A 167 -11.40 -9.91 5.56
N ASN A 168 -10.24 -9.28 5.46
CA ASN A 168 -9.03 -9.67 6.18
C ASN A 168 -8.87 -8.97 7.54
N THR A 169 -9.69 -7.96 7.84
CA THR A 169 -9.59 -7.22 9.11
C THR A 169 -9.84 -8.15 10.29
N MET A 170 -8.96 -8.11 11.31
CA MET A 170 -9.03 -8.96 12.50
C MET A 170 -9.31 -8.15 13.76
N ALA A 171 -9.99 -8.74 14.74
CA ALA A 171 -10.30 -8.12 16.03
C ALA A 171 -9.03 -7.91 16.89
N THR A 172 -8.11 -8.87 16.82
CA THR A 172 -6.84 -8.84 17.53
C THR A 172 -5.70 -8.96 16.53
N PHE A 173 -4.63 -8.22 16.80
CA PHE A 173 -3.37 -8.32 16.06
C PHE A 173 -2.41 -9.08 16.98
N SER A 174 -1.86 -10.19 16.51
CA SER A 174 -0.73 -10.82 17.19
C SER A 174 0.49 -9.94 16.99
N ASP A 175 1.16 -9.61 18.09
CA ASP A 175 2.41 -8.87 18.04
C ASP A 175 3.44 -9.63 17.20
N GLY A 176 4.08 -8.92 16.28
CA GLY A 176 5.38 -9.30 15.73
C GLY A 176 5.42 -10.07 14.43
N GLU A 177 4.36 -10.56 13.85
CA GLU A 177 4.43 -11.25 12.56
C GLU A 177 3.46 -10.70 11.52
N ASN A 178 4.06 -10.15 10.47
CA ASN A 178 3.52 -10.00 9.12
C ASN A 178 2.03 -9.66 9.02
N ALA A 179 1.72 -8.41 8.77
CA ALA A 179 0.57 -7.99 7.96
C ALA A 179 -0.71 -8.87 8.02
N ILE A 180 -0.90 -9.66 9.10
CA ILE A 180 -2.10 -10.46 9.30
C ILE A 180 -3.29 -9.50 9.37
N GLY A 181 -4.25 -9.70 8.47
CA GLY A 181 -5.41 -8.83 8.36
C GLY A 181 -5.22 -7.63 7.45
N GLU A 182 -4.04 -7.42 6.83
CA GLU A 182 -3.85 -6.38 5.82
C GLU A 182 -4.43 -6.77 4.46
N MET A 183 -4.98 -5.77 3.79
CA MET A 183 -5.39 -5.85 2.40
C MET A 183 -5.11 -4.53 1.68
N GLY A 184 -4.38 -4.58 0.57
CA GLY A 184 -4.08 -3.39 -0.22
C GLY A 184 -5.32 -2.65 -0.74
N GLY A 185 -6.42 -3.37 -0.92
CA GLY A 185 -7.72 -2.83 -1.31
C GLY A 185 -8.56 -2.29 -0.16
N PHE A 186 -8.14 -2.39 1.11
CA PHE A 186 -8.90 -1.84 2.23
C PHE A 186 -9.22 -0.37 1.99
N LEU A 187 -10.49 0.02 2.17
CA LEU A 187 -10.97 1.35 1.79
C LEU A 187 -10.88 2.32 2.97
N GLN A 188 -10.19 3.42 2.74
CA GLN A 188 -10.32 4.66 3.49
C GLN A 188 -11.46 5.44 2.87
N VAL A 189 -12.33 6.05 3.67
CA VAL A 189 -13.60 6.57 3.17
C VAL A 189 -13.85 8.02 3.57
N SER A 190 -14.63 8.74 2.77
CA SER A 190 -15.20 10.04 3.12
C SER A 190 -16.66 10.10 2.70
N GLY A 191 -17.48 10.85 3.45
CA GLY A 191 -18.91 11.00 3.18
C GLY A 191 -19.77 9.86 3.71
N LEU A 192 -19.16 8.83 4.34
CA LEU A 192 -19.91 7.76 5.01
C LEU A 192 -19.23 7.33 6.31
N LYS A 193 -20.02 6.68 7.18
CA LYS A 193 -19.55 6.03 8.42
C LYS A 193 -20.05 4.59 8.44
N TYR A 194 -19.24 3.68 8.96
CA TYR A 194 -19.59 2.28 9.11
C TYR A 194 -18.80 1.62 10.25
N THR A 195 -19.21 0.42 10.63
CA THR A 195 -18.54 -0.40 11.63
C THR A 195 -18.11 -1.72 11.01
N ILE A 196 -16.89 -2.16 11.27
CA ILE A 196 -16.42 -3.51 10.94
C ILE A 196 -16.49 -4.36 12.23
N ASP A 197 -17.38 -5.33 12.26
CA ASP A 197 -17.45 -6.33 13.32
C ASP A 197 -16.47 -7.47 13.02
N ALA A 198 -15.24 -7.31 13.50
CA ALA A 198 -14.16 -8.27 13.25
C ALA A 198 -14.34 -9.60 14.02
N THR A 199 -15.34 -9.71 14.90
CA THR A 199 -15.70 -11.00 15.56
C THR A 199 -16.49 -11.91 14.64
N VAL A 200 -17.15 -11.35 13.62
CA VAL A 200 -17.82 -12.11 12.57
C VAL A 200 -16.78 -12.61 11.58
N LYS A 201 -16.77 -13.92 11.32
CA LYS A 201 -15.92 -14.49 10.26
C LYS A 201 -16.39 -13.98 8.90
N SER A 202 -15.47 -13.49 8.08
CA SER A 202 -15.82 -13.07 6.72
C SER A 202 -16.36 -14.24 5.90
N SER A 203 -17.47 -13.98 5.22
CA SER A 203 -18.13 -14.88 4.26
C SER A 203 -18.11 -14.31 2.83
N ALA A 204 -17.37 -13.22 2.62
CA ALA A 204 -17.16 -12.64 1.30
C ALA A 204 -16.31 -13.58 0.42
N LYS A 205 -16.77 -13.84 -0.80
CA LYS A 205 -16.16 -14.72 -1.79
C LYS A 205 -15.70 -13.94 -3.00
N GLY A 206 -14.58 -14.37 -3.54
CA GLY A 206 -14.04 -13.89 -4.82
C GLY A 206 -13.85 -15.02 -5.81
N ASP A 207 -13.70 -14.66 -7.06
CA ASP A 207 -13.32 -15.57 -8.13
C ASP A 207 -11.79 -15.87 -8.12
N ASP A 208 -11.34 -16.62 -9.11
CA ASP A 208 -9.93 -16.97 -9.32
C ASP A 208 -9.02 -15.76 -9.63
N LYS A 209 -9.62 -14.62 -10.00
CA LYS A 209 -8.95 -13.33 -10.23
C LYS A 209 -9.02 -12.41 -9.02
N SER A 210 -9.53 -12.89 -7.89
CA SER A 210 -9.75 -12.11 -6.67
C SER A 210 -10.74 -10.95 -6.85
N MET A 211 -11.69 -11.07 -7.78
CA MET A 211 -12.82 -10.17 -7.91
C MET A 211 -13.96 -10.62 -6.99
N PHE A 212 -14.67 -9.65 -6.41
CA PHE A 212 -15.84 -9.94 -5.57
C PHE A 212 -16.92 -10.70 -6.35
N VAL A 213 -17.51 -11.68 -5.72
CA VAL A 213 -18.64 -12.49 -6.26
C VAL A 213 -19.86 -12.38 -5.39
N SER A 214 -19.76 -12.68 -4.10
CA SER A 214 -20.91 -12.71 -3.19
C SER A 214 -20.49 -12.64 -1.72
N VAL A 215 -21.48 -12.47 -0.87
CA VAL A 215 -21.38 -12.71 0.57
C VAL A 215 -22.37 -13.81 0.94
N ASP A 216 -21.89 -14.97 1.41
CA ASP A 216 -22.70 -16.15 1.68
C ASP A 216 -23.10 -16.31 3.16
N GLY A 217 -23.08 -15.24 3.92
CA GLY A 217 -23.39 -15.25 5.36
C GLY A 217 -23.62 -13.86 5.92
N ALA A 218 -23.27 -13.69 7.20
CA ALA A 218 -23.42 -12.41 7.86
C ALA A 218 -22.36 -11.42 7.38
N TYR A 219 -22.78 -10.20 7.06
CA TYR A 219 -21.88 -9.09 6.80
C TYR A 219 -21.16 -8.67 8.07
N ARG A 220 -19.87 -8.36 7.94
CA ARG A 220 -19.05 -7.73 8.98
C ARG A 220 -19.24 -6.22 9.01
N VAL A 221 -19.53 -5.65 7.84
CA VAL A 221 -19.83 -4.23 7.68
C VAL A 221 -21.25 -3.96 8.18
N LYS A 222 -21.37 -3.07 9.17
CA LYS A 222 -22.62 -2.73 9.83
C LYS A 222 -22.76 -1.23 10.00
N ASN A 223 -23.98 -0.77 10.27
CA ASN A 223 -24.28 0.62 10.60
C ASN A 223 -23.79 1.63 9.56
N VAL A 224 -23.84 1.27 8.27
CA VAL A 224 -23.46 2.16 7.19
C VAL A 224 -24.43 3.35 7.16
N LYS A 225 -23.89 4.57 7.18
CA LYS A 225 -24.64 5.82 7.11
C LYS A 225 -23.86 6.80 6.22
N VAL A 226 -24.56 7.42 5.30
CA VAL A 226 -24.11 8.54 4.46
C VAL A 226 -24.49 9.85 5.13
#